data_5fd4d2bcc8d9fb6365b5ae47c8d50210
#
_entry.id   5fd4d2bcc8d9fb6365b5ae47c8d50210
#
_cell.length_a   1.000
_cell.length_b   1.000
_cell.length_c   1.000
_cell.angle_alpha   90.00
_cell.angle_beta   90.00
_cell.angle_gamma   90.00
#
_symmetry.space_group_name_H-M   'P 1'
#
loop_
_entity.id
_entity.type
_entity.pdbx_description
1 polymer ?
#
loop_
_entity_poly.entity_id
_entity_poly.type
_entity_poly.pdbx_seq_one_letter_code
_entity_poly.pdbx_strand_id
1 'polypeptide(L)'
;ISLLVDLTNYLMLAFGRPAHVYDLAKLSGAVVARRAKDGEQVLALNEKTYTLDSEMVVIADDSQVHDIAGIMGGEHSSVSENTTDVLLEIAYFDPARIGATGRKLGLSSDARTRFERGLDPEFLDDGLDLLTGLIVELAGGTACEVVRAGSPPSTAKVIAFDPGLTRSLGGVEVAEAEQKRILESLGFGVAADWPKNPDVTCPLRRHDIEGAADLVEEVVRIHGLGRVASVPLPRIEGVARPTATPQQTLERGLRRAAAAAGLNEAITWSFLPEKSAAHFAGDQPLWLLANPISEDMKAMRPSLLPGLLIAAKRNADRGAPASRLFEIGRRYFRASNGLSDEKPTLGIVLAGEKAARGWQAGKTKTFDAFDAKALALQLLEAAGAPIANLMVMGEAGMQFHPGQSATLRLGPKTVLARFGMVHPATLKAFDVDGPIAAIELFLDAIPAKKNAAFARPGFAPPALQAVTRDFAFLVPAPLAAGDLVRAVQGADKANIASVRVFDVFAGQGVPEGHKSIAVEVTLQPGEASFKDADLKAIAEKIVAGAAKLGGELRG
;
A
#
# COMPACT_ATOMS: atom_id res chain seq x y z
N ILE A 1 35.32 1.15 13.34
CA ILE A 1 35.97 -0.07 12.81
C ILE A 1 37.45 0.06 13.04
N SER A 2 38.11 1.01 12.40
CA SER A 2 39.45 1.46 12.69
C SER A 2 39.56 2.93 12.30
N LEU A 3 40.56 3.67 12.85
CA LEU A 3 40.73 5.08 12.55
C LEU A 3 40.84 5.33 11.03
N LEU A 4 41.61 4.51 10.32
CA LEU A 4 41.80 4.66 8.86
C LEU A 4 40.52 4.48 8.08
N VAL A 5 39.74 3.43 8.43
CA VAL A 5 38.43 3.18 7.79
C VAL A 5 37.43 4.28 8.14
N ASP A 6 37.44 4.77 9.37
CA ASP A 6 36.54 5.86 9.79
C ASP A 6 36.86 7.17 9.05
N LEU A 7 38.16 7.46 8.79
CA LEU A 7 38.58 8.62 8.01
C LEU A 7 38.18 8.52 6.52
N THR A 8 38.30 7.35 5.90
CA THR A 8 37.80 7.15 4.53
C THR A 8 36.31 7.31 4.45
N ASN A 9 35.55 6.78 5.44
CA ASN A 9 34.13 6.99 5.55
C ASN A 9 33.75 8.46 5.79
N TYR A 10 34.51 9.16 6.63
CA TYR A 10 34.33 10.60 6.85
C TYR A 10 34.47 11.38 5.55
N LEU A 11 35.57 11.16 4.80
CA LEU A 11 35.77 11.80 3.49
C LEU A 11 34.61 11.51 2.53
N MET A 12 34.17 10.26 2.48
CA MET A 12 33.05 9.86 1.63
C MET A 12 31.73 10.52 2.03
N LEU A 13 31.41 10.60 3.33
CA LEU A 13 30.14 11.14 3.80
C LEU A 13 30.09 12.66 3.83
N ALA A 14 31.22 13.32 4.23
CA ALA A 14 31.29 14.77 4.36
C ALA A 14 31.55 15.49 3.02
N PHE A 15 32.36 14.88 2.15
CA PHE A 15 32.82 15.50 0.89
C PHE A 15 32.33 14.74 -0.36
N GLY A 16 31.62 13.64 -0.21
CA GLY A 16 31.10 12.85 -1.31
C GLY A 16 32.15 11.99 -2.02
N ARG A 17 33.43 12.00 -1.57
CA ARG A 17 34.54 11.34 -2.25
C ARG A 17 34.91 10.03 -1.54
N PRO A 18 34.59 8.86 -2.10
CA PRO A 18 35.10 7.58 -1.60
C PRO A 18 36.61 7.51 -1.80
N ALA A 19 37.26 6.93 -0.82
CA ALA A 19 38.72 6.66 -0.82
C ALA A 19 38.94 5.22 -0.33
N HIS A 20 40.08 4.65 -0.70
CA HIS A 20 40.52 3.36 -0.17
C HIS A 20 41.91 3.44 0.48
N VAL A 21 42.12 2.59 1.46
CA VAL A 21 43.40 2.50 2.19
C VAL A 21 43.87 1.06 2.18
N TYR A 22 45.02 0.82 1.60
CA TYR A 22 45.67 -0.49 1.55
C TYR A 22 46.77 -0.60 2.61
N ASP A 23 46.96 -1.78 3.15
CA ASP A 23 48.17 -2.16 3.90
C ASP A 23 49.32 -2.32 2.90
N LEU A 24 50.30 -1.42 2.93
CA LEU A 24 51.38 -1.39 1.96
C LEU A 24 52.24 -2.68 2.01
N ALA A 25 52.35 -3.32 3.17
CA ALA A 25 53.09 -4.58 3.32
C ALA A 25 52.46 -5.77 2.61
N LYS A 26 51.20 -5.66 2.24
CA LYS A 26 50.41 -6.70 1.54
C LYS A 26 50.37 -6.51 0.02
N LEU A 27 50.97 -5.44 -0.49
CA LEU A 27 51.04 -5.14 -1.91
C LEU A 27 52.36 -5.63 -2.52
N SER A 28 52.31 -6.06 -3.78
CA SER A 28 53.47 -6.58 -4.52
C SER A 28 53.68 -5.80 -5.82
N GLY A 29 54.75 -5.03 -5.90
CA GLY A 29 55.06 -4.22 -7.09
C GLY A 29 54.14 -3.01 -7.26
N ALA A 30 53.75 -2.71 -8.49
CA ALA A 30 52.98 -1.53 -8.82
C ALA A 30 51.45 -1.78 -8.68
N VAL A 31 50.73 -0.84 -8.06
CA VAL A 31 49.27 -0.84 -8.04
C VAL A 31 48.73 -0.23 -9.35
N VAL A 32 47.86 -0.96 -10.04
CA VAL A 32 47.38 -0.60 -11.39
C VAL A 32 45.86 -0.69 -11.44
N ALA A 33 45.23 0.39 -11.91
CA ALA A 33 43.84 0.35 -12.34
C ALA A 33 43.78 -0.24 -13.76
N ARG A 34 43.11 -1.39 -13.94
CA ARG A 34 43.02 -2.08 -15.21
C ARG A 34 41.66 -2.77 -15.38
N ARG A 35 41.36 -3.23 -16.59
CA ARG A 35 40.26 -4.17 -16.76
C ARG A 35 40.63 -5.54 -16.15
N ALA A 36 39.62 -6.19 -15.58
CA ALA A 36 39.79 -7.57 -15.13
C ALA A 36 40.02 -8.51 -16.30
N LYS A 37 40.58 -9.68 -16.04
CA LYS A 37 40.65 -10.79 -16.98
C LYS A 37 39.40 -11.66 -16.80
N ASP A 38 38.90 -12.25 -17.88
CA ASP A 38 37.74 -13.15 -17.79
C ASP A 38 38.03 -14.35 -16.86
N GLY A 39 37.15 -14.53 -15.88
CA GLY A 39 37.30 -15.58 -14.87
C GLY A 39 38.21 -15.23 -13.70
N GLU A 40 38.81 -14.04 -13.67
CA GLU A 40 39.59 -13.57 -12.54
C GLU A 40 38.73 -13.46 -11.27
N GLN A 41 39.28 -13.75 -10.11
CA GLN A 41 38.52 -13.78 -8.86
C GLN A 41 39.10 -12.82 -7.83
N VAL A 42 38.20 -12.27 -7.00
CA VAL A 42 38.57 -11.46 -5.82
C VAL A 42 37.71 -11.85 -4.64
N LEU A 43 38.34 -12.07 -3.48
CA LEU A 43 37.67 -12.18 -2.20
C LEU A 43 37.47 -10.76 -1.65
N ALA A 44 36.23 -10.33 -1.60
CA ALA A 44 35.86 -8.97 -1.18
C ALA A 44 35.66 -8.86 0.34
N LEU A 45 35.68 -7.62 0.87
CA LEU A 45 35.48 -7.31 2.30
C LEU A 45 34.16 -7.84 2.91
N ASN A 46 33.19 -8.25 2.11
CA ASN A 46 31.97 -8.90 2.56
C ASN A 46 32.09 -10.44 2.62
N GLU A 47 33.32 -10.97 2.62
CA GLU A 47 33.66 -12.39 2.71
C GLU A 47 33.15 -13.26 1.54
N LYS A 48 32.78 -12.62 0.41
CA LYS A 48 32.32 -13.31 -0.79
C LYS A 48 33.36 -13.23 -1.91
N THR A 49 33.53 -14.35 -2.62
CA THR A 49 34.37 -14.38 -3.81
C THR A 49 33.54 -14.04 -5.04
N TYR A 50 33.99 -13.08 -5.82
CA TYR A 50 33.37 -12.63 -7.05
C TYR A 50 34.22 -13.06 -8.25
N THR A 51 33.56 -13.59 -9.28
CA THR A 51 34.18 -13.90 -10.57
C THR A 51 33.96 -12.72 -11.51
N LEU A 52 35.01 -12.20 -12.06
CA LEU A 52 35.07 -10.98 -12.84
C LEU A 52 35.17 -11.28 -14.35
N ASP A 53 34.90 -10.28 -15.16
CA ASP A 53 35.08 -10.31 -16.61
C ASP A 53 35.77 -9.03 -17.13
N SER A 54 36.11 -9.06 -18.41
CA SER A 54 36.88 -8.01 -19.08
C SER A 54 36.17 -6.65 -19.22
N GLU A 55 34.87 -6.55 -18.91
CA GLU A 55 34.15 -5.27 -18.86
C GLU A 55 34.27 -4.57 -17.51
N MET A 56 34.71 -5.27 -16.47
CA MET A 56 34.86 -4.76 -15.11
C MET A 56 36.23 -4.12 -14.92
N VAL A 57 36.29 -3.10 -14.06
CA VAL A 57 37.53 -2.43 -13.67
C VAL A 57 37.93 -2.90 -12.28
N VAL A 58 39.23 -3.15 -12.11
CA VAL A 58 39.84 -3.61 -10.86
C VAL A 58 41.04 -2.78 -10.51
N ILE A 59 41.34 -2.74 -9.23
CA ILE A 59 42.67 -2.33 -8.73
C ILE A 59 43.45 -3.61 -8.44
N ALA A 60 44.60 -3.74 -9.03
CA ALA A 60 45.44 -4.94 -8.94
C ALA A 60 46.91 -4.57 -8.80
N ASP A 61 47.70 -5.50 -8.33
CA ASP A 61 49.17 -5.42 -8.32
C ASP A 61 49.78 -6.50 -9.25
N ASP A 62 51.05 -6.76 -9.14
CA ASP A 62 51.74 -7.77 -9.92
C ASP A 62 51.32 -9.20 -9.56
N SER A 63 50.68 -9.40 -8.41
CA SER A 63 50.31 -10.71 -7.88
C SER A 63 48.84 -11.04 -8.06
N GLN A 64 47.91 -10.09 -7.81
CA GLN A 64 46.50 -10.36 -7.77
C GLN A 64 45.61 -9.10 -7.89
N VAL A 65 44.28 -9.34 -7.92
CA VAL A 65 43.25 -8.30 -7.80
C VAL A 65 43.03 -7.98 -6.32
N HIS A 66 43.04 -6.69 -6.00
CA HIS A 66 42.76 -6.18 -4.65
C HIS A 66 41.31 -5.70 -4.52
N ASP A 67 40.78 -4.97 -5.52
CA ASP A 67 39.46 -4.35 -5.41
C ASP A 67 38.65 -4.50 -6.68
N ILE A 68 37.33 -4.52 -6.52
CA ILE A 68 36.38 -4.18 -7.59
C ILE A 68 36.25 -2.66 -7.57
N ALA A 69 36.96 -2.00 -8.48
CA ALA A 69 37.20 -0.57 -8.49
C ALA A 69 35.94 0.26 -8.24
N GLY A 70 35.96 1.14 -7.24
CA GLY A 70 34.87 2.03 -6.89
C GLY A 70 33.60 1.35 -6.33
N ILE A 71 33.65 0.04 -6.09
CA ILE A 71 32.50 -0.74 -5.59
C ILE A 71 32.78 -1.39 -4.24
N MET A 72 33.83 -2.20 -4.17
CA MET A 72 34.12 -3.00 -2.97
C MET A 72 35.60 -3.33 -2.89
N GLY A 73 36.21 -3.03 -1.76
CA GLY A 73 37.58 -3.43 -1.45
C GLY A 73 37.74 -4.94 -1.27
N GLY A 74 38.94 -5.44 -1.48
CA GLY A 74 39.30 -6.84 -1.24
C GLY A 74 39.82 -7.08 0.17
N GLU A 75 39.61 -8.30 0.65
CA GLU A 75 40.01 -8.71 1.99
C GLU A 75 41.55 -8.78 2.17
N HIS A 76 42.26 -9.21 1.13
CA HIS A 76 43.69 -9.51 1.21
C HIS A 76 44.55 -8.28 1.60
N SER A 77 44.28 -7.14 0.95
CA SER A 77 45.05 -5.89 1.15
C SER A 77 44.45 -4.95 2.19
N SER A 78 43.41 -5.39 2.89
CA SER A 78 42.76 -4.59 3.91
C SER A 78 43.68 -4.25 5.09
N VAL A 79 43.48 -3.07 5.66
CA VAL A 79 44.22 -2.62 6.86
C VAL A 79 43.78 -3.42 8.09
N SER A 80 44.71 -3.60 9.03
CA SER A 80 44.50 -4.30 10.29
C SER A 80 45.11 -3.50 11.46
N GLU A 81 44.96 -4.00 12.68
CA GLU A 81 45.59 -3.39 13.86
C GLU A 81 47.13 -3.36 13.80
N ASN A 82 47.73 -4.20 12.97
CA ASN A 82 49.18 -4.31 12.80
C ASN A 82 49.72 -3.48 11.61
N THR A 83 48.86 -2.80 10.88
CA THR A 83 49.27 -2.00 9.71
C THR A 83 50.00 -0.75 10.16
N THR A 84 51.23 -0.55 9.66
CA THR A 84 52.10 0.59 9.96
C THR A 84 52.26 1.54 8.78
N ASP A 85 52.30 1.00 7.57
CA ASP A 85 52.50 1.77 6.35
C ASP A 85 51.29 1.56 5.42
N VAL A 86 50.77 2.64 4.86
CA VAL A 86 49.55 2.59 4.05
C VAL A 86 49.72 3.24 2.69
N LEU A 87 49.01 2.71 1.69
CA LEU A 87 48.79 3.37 0.41
C LEU A 87 47.38 3.95 0.40
N LEU A 88 47.25 5.26 0.19
CA LEU A 88 45.96 5.93 0.03
C LEU A 88 45.60 5.99 -1.45
N GLU A 89 44.37 5.59 -1.80
CA GLU A 89 43.84 5.69 -3.14
C GLU A 89 42.67 6.69 -3.16
N ILE A 90 42.77 7.67 -4.06
CA ILE A 90 41.67 8.51 -4.49
C ILE A 90 41.60 8.48 -6.02
N ALA A 91 40.53 7.97 -6.56
CA ALA A 91 40.40 7.71 -7.97
C ALA A 91 39.12 8.29 -8.59
N TYR A 92 39.12 8.40 -9.92
CA TYR A 92 37.96 8.63 -10.74
C TYR A 92 37.71 7.37 -11.58
N PHE A 93 36.47 6.87 -11.56
CA PHE A 93 36.05 5.74 -12.37
C PHE A 93 34.88 6.14 -13.26
N ASP A 94 34.77 5.55 -14.45
CA ASP A 94 33.66 5.76 -15.37
C ASP A 94 32.33 5.33 -14.74
N PRO A 95 31.37 6.26 -14.53
CA PRO A 95 30.11 5.98 -13.83
C PRO A 95 29.29 4.85 -14.45
N ALA A 96 29.26 4.78 -15.79
CA ALA A 96 28.48 3.78 -16.51
C ALA A 96 29.02 2.36 -16.26
N ARG A 97 30.37 2.20 -16.25
CA ARG A 97 31.01 0.92 -15.94
C ARG A 97 30.78 0.48 -14.51
N ILE A 98 30.93 1.40 -13.54
CA ILE A 98 30.65 1.10 -12.14
C ILE A 98 29.20 0.64 -11.97
N GLY A 99 28.25 1.36 -12.56
CA GLY A 99 26.83 0.98 -12.52
C GLY A 99 26.56 -0.40 -13.16
N ALA A 100 27.18 -0.69 -14.32
CA ALA A 100 27.05 -1.97 -15.00
C ALA A 100 27.64 -3.13 -14.17
N THR A 101 28.85 -2.95 -13.65
CA THR A 101 29.55 -3.94 -12.81
C THR A 101 28.75 -4.26 -11.55
N GLY A 102 28.28 -3.23 -10.84
CA GLY A 102 27.51 -3.42 -9.59
C GLY A 102 26.18 -4.13 -9.83
N ARG A 103 25.49 -3.84 -10.94
CA ARG A 103 24.27 -4.58 -11.32
C ARG A 103 24.56 -6.05 -11.64
N LYS A 104 25.62 -6.32 -12.43
CA LYS A 104 25.99 -7.67 -12.84
C LYS A 104 26.38 -8.56 -11.67
N LEU A 105 27.13 -8.02 -10.72
CA LEU A 105 27.57 -8.74 -9.52
C LEU A 105 26.55 -8.72 -8.38
N GLY A 106 25.44 -7.96 -8.50
CA GLY A 106 24.45 -7.79 -7.44
C GLY A 106 25.03 -7.09 -6.19
N LEU A 107 26.07 -6.27 -6.36
CA LEU A 107 26.74 -5.54 -5.29
C LEU A 107 26.15 -4.15 -5.10
N SER A 108 25.92 -3.76 -3.85
CA SER A 108 25.57 -2.40 -3.46
C SER A 108 26.50 -1.94 -2.36
N SER A 109 27.00 -0.72 -2.51
CA SER A 109 27.83 -0.04 -1.49
C SER A 109 27.62 1.47 -1.57
N ASP A 110 28.00 2.17 -0.50
CA ASP A 110 27.95 3.63 -0.46
C ASP A 110 28.93 4.26 -1.47
N ALA A 111 30.07 3.63 -1.68
CA ALA A 111 31.05 4.03 -2.69
C ALA A 111 30.46 3.87 -4.10
N ARG A 112 29.90 2.69 -4.43
CA ARG A 112 29.25 2.46 -5.72
C ARG A 112 28.16 3.49 -6.00
N THR A 113 27.30 3.78 -5.03
CA THR A 113 26.19 4.74 -5.19
C THR A 113 26.68 6.12 -5.63
N ARG A 114 27.86 6.51 -5.15
CA ARG A 114 28.48 7.80 -5.52
C ARG A 114 29.15 7.71 -6.88
N PHE A 115 30.00 6.71 -7.11
CA PHE A 115 30.71 6.55 -8.36
C PHE A 115 29.77 6.36 -9.56
N GLU A 116 28.71 5.54 -9.44
CA GLU A 116 27.77 5.30 -10.54
C GLU A 116 26.93 6.54 -10.94
N ARG A 117 26.84 7.54 -10.06
CA ARG A 117 26.19 8.83 -10.33
C ARG A 117 27.13 9.89 -10.85
N GLY A 118 28.44 9.62 -10.79
CA GLY A 118 29.49 10.57 -11.14
C GLY A 118 30.05 11.30 -9.92
N LEU A 119 31.34 11.54 -9.93
CA LEU A 119 32.07 12.28 -8.93
C LEU A 119 32.84 13.42 -9.56
N ASP A 120 33.13 14.47 -8.78
CA ASP A 120 33.91 15.60 -9.23
C ASP A 120 35.35 15.17 -9.62
N PRO A 121 35.70 15.21 -10.92
CA PRO A 121 37.04 14.80 -11.34
C PRO A 121 38.16 15.78 -10.89
N GLU A 122 37.81 17.00 -10.47
CA GLU A 122 38.75 18.00 -9.98
C GLU A 122 39.10 17.82 -8.51
N PHE A 123 38.26 17.12 -7.72
CA PHE A 123 38.50 16.91 -6.27
C PHE A 123 39.35 15.68 -5.97
N LEU A 124 40.32 15.33 -6.82
CA LEU A 124 41.23 14.20 -6.55
C LEU A 124 42.40 14.62 -5.65
N ASP A 125 43.11 15.67 -6.02
CA ASP A 125 44.28 16.16 -5.27
C ASP A 125 43.87 16.75 -3.93
N ASP A 126 42.87 17.64 -3.90
CA ASP A 126 42.36 18.24 -2.66
C ASP A 126 41.81 17.17 -1.70
N GLY A 127 41.14 16.15 -2.23
CA GLY A 127 40.63 15.03 -1.42
C GLY A 127 41.76 14.18 -0.83
N LEU A 128 42.83 13.94 -1.61
CA LEU A 128 44.02 13.22 -1.12
C LEU A 128 44.76 14.01 -0.06
N ASP A 129 44.95 15.30 -0.28
CA ASP A 129 45.61 16.19 0.69
C ASP A 129 44.84 16.27 2.00
N LEU A 130 43.50 16.39 1.92
CA LEU A 130 42.63 16.39 3.09
C LEU A 130 42.73 15.06 3.87
N LEU A 131 42.62 13.92 3.18
CA LEU A 131 42.69 12.60 3.83
C LEU A 131 44.05 12.38 4.46
N THR A 132 45.13 12.72 3.74
CA THR A 132 46.51 12.62 4.24
C THR A 132 46.74 13.51 5.47
N GLY A 133 46.24 14.75 5.42
CA GLY A 133 46.33 15.68 6.56
C GLY A 133 45.62 15.13 7.80
N LEU A 134 44.41 14.60 7.65
CA LEU A 134 43.64 13.98 8.75
C LEU A 134 44.36 12.76 9.33
N ILE A 135 44.94 11.90 8.48
CA ILE A 135 45.70 10.72 8.95
C ILE A 135 46.94 11.15 9.73
N VAL A 136 47.70 12.09 9.19
CA VAL A 136 48.91 12.59 9.88
C VAL A 136 48.59 13.27 11.21
N GLU A 137 47.48 14.04 11.25
CA GLU A 137 47.05 14.72 12.48
C GLU A 137 46.59 13.72 13.56
N LEU A 138 45.83 12.70 13.19
CA LEU A 138 45.17 11.81 14.15
C LEU A 138 45.92 10.50 14.43
N ALA A 139 46.64 9.97 13.46
CA ALA A 139 47.45 8.74 13.59
C ALA A 139 48.96 8.98 13.63
N GLY A 140 49.42 10.18 13.28
CA GLY A 140 50.84 10.47 13.10
C GLY A 140 51.38 9.93 11.77
N GLY A 141 52.70 9.85 11.66
CA GLY A 141 53.39 9.36 10.47
C GLY A 141 53.91 10.48 9.56
N THR A 142 54.43 10.10 8.39
CA THR A 142 54.99 11.01 7.39
C THR A 142 54.43 10.69 6.02
N ALA A 143 53.91 11.72 5.36
CA ALA A 143 53.42 11.57 3.99
C ALA A 143 54.61 11.40 3.01
N CYS A 144 54.45 10.49 2.05
CA CYS A 144 55.38 10.26 0.97
C CYS A 144 54.95 11.01 -0.30
N GLU A 145 55.68 10.74 -1.40
CA GLU A 145 55.38 11.33 -2.70
C GLU A 145 54.02 10.88 -3.24
N VAL A 146 53.28 11.81 -3.87
CA VAL A 146 52.02 11.54 -4.54
C VAL A 146 52.28 11.04 -5.96
N VAL A 147 51.81 9.85 -6.28
CA VAL A 147 51.89 9.28 -7.62
C VAL A 147 50.57 9.49 -8.34
N ARG A 148 50.61 10.07 -9.54
CA ARG A 148 49.42 10.29 -10.38
C ARG A 148 49.50 9.43 -11.62
N ALA A 149 48.40 8.71 -11.93
CA ALA A 149 48.28 7.89 -13.12
C ALA A 149 46.91 8.11 -13.80
N GLY A 150 46.91 8.21 -15.12
CA GLY A 150 45.72 8.47 -15.90
C GLY A 150 45.36 9.97 -16.00
N SER A 151 44.20 10.23 -16.62
CA SER A 151 43.67 11.58 -16.79
C SER A 151 42.16 11.57 -16.60
N PRO A 152 41.66 12.19 -15.55
CA PRO A 152 40.20 12.32 -15.35
C PRO A 152 39.59 13.25 -16.43
N PRO A 153 38.28 13.20 -16.67
CA PRO A 153 37.62 14.14 -17.57
C PRO A 153 37.84 15.58 -17.11
N SER A 154 38.23 16.45 -18.04
CA SER A 154 38.49 17.87 -17.75
C SER A 154 37.68 18.84 -18.60
N THR A 155 36.84 18.32 -19.51
CA THR A 155 36.01 19.14 -20.41
C THR A 155 34.70 19.48 -19.75
N ALA A 156 34.53 20.72 -19.34
CA ALA A 156 33.26 21.22 -18.83
C ALA A 156 32.21 21.30 -19.93
N LYS A 157 30.98 20.95 -19.59
CA LYS A 157 29.82 21.10 -20.47
C LYS A 157 29.45 22.58 -20.59
N VAL A 158 29.22 23.05 -21.81
CA VAL A 158 28.73 24.41 -22.08
C VAL A 158 27.31 24.31 -22.60
N ILE A 159 26.38 25.06 -22.00
CA ILE A 159 24.95 25.08 -22.32
C ILE A 159 24.55 26.50 -22.70
N ALA A 160 23.95 26.65 -23.89
CA ALA A 160 23.34 27.92 -24.27
C ALA A 160 22.07 28.14 -23.44
N PHE A 161 22.01 29.23 -22.67
CA PHE A 161 20.92 29.56 -21.75
C PHE A 161 20.32 30.93 -22.04
N ASP A 162 19.07 30.91 -22.54
CA ASP A 162 18.24 32.10 -22.69
C ASP A 162 17.55 32.42 -21.36
N PRO A 163 17.76 33.58 -20.74
CA PRO A 163 17.09 33.99 -19.50
C PRO A 163 15.56 34.01 -19.58
N GLY A 164 14.99 34.19 -20.79
CA GLY A 164 13.56 34.11 -21.04
C GLY A 164 12.94 32.77 -20.72
N LEU A 165 13.73 31.66 -20.73
CA LEU A 165 13.29 30.34 -20.35
C LEU A 165 12.87 30.24 -18.87
N THR A 166 13.47 31.02 -17.98
CA THR A 166 13.08 31.06 -16.57
C THR A 166 11.62 31.49 -16.41
N ARG A 167 11.15 32.45 -17.23
CA ARG A 167 9.74 32.82 -17.25
C ARG A 167 8.87 31.78 -17.94
N SER A 168 9.25 31.37 -19.15
CA SER A 168 8.39 30.51 -19.98
C SER A 168 8.26 29.09 -19.48
N LEU A 169 9.33 28.52 -18.93
CA LEU A 169 9.39 27.16 -18.40
C LEU A 169 9.24 27.14 -16.87
N GLY A 170 9.96 28.02 -16.16
CA GLY A 170 9.96 28.09 -14.70
C GLY A 170 8.74 28.81 -14.11
N GLY A 171 7.99 29.55 -14.90
CA GLY A 171 6.74 30.20 -14.48
C GLY A 171 6.93 31.41 -13.55
N VAL A 172 8.15 31.92 -13.41
CA VAL A 172 8.48 33.08 -12.58
C VAL A 172 9.42 34.00 -13.31
N GLU A 173 9.23 35.30 -13.14
CA GLU A 173 10.09 36.31 -13.71
C GLU A 173 11.24 36.62 -12.75
N VAL A 174 12.47 36.42 -13.20
CA VAL A 174 13.70 36.71 -12.47
C VAL A 174 14.55 37.63 -13.34
N ALA A 175 15.00 38.76 -12.79
CA ALA A 175 15.84 39.69 -13.53
C ALA A 175 17.15 39.02 -14.00
N GLU A 176 17.61 39.32 -15.21
CA GLU A 176 18.82 38.72 -15.80
C GLU A 176 20.04 38.82 -14.88
N ALA A 177 20.28 39.98 -14.28
CA ALA A 177 21.38 40.14 -13.33
C ALA A 177 21.28 39.22 -12.10
N GLU A 178 20.08 38.93 -11.63
CA GLU A 178 19.84 38.00 -10.52
C GLU A 178 20.01 36.54 -10.96
N GLN A 179 19.56 36.17 -12.17
CA GLN A 179 19.81 34.86 -12.74
C GLN A 179 21.32 34.58 -12.86
N LYS A 180 22.07 35.56 -13.39
CA LYS A 180 23.53 35.50 -13.48
C LYS A 180 24.15 35.30 -12.10
N ARG A 181 23.80 36.14 -11.12
CA ARG A 181 24.28 36.06 -9.74
C ARG A 181 24.02 34.68 -9.11
N ILE A 182 22.83 34.13 -9.33
CA ILE A 182 22.45 32.81 -8.82
C ILE A 182 23.37 31.73 -9.44
N LEU A 183 23.50 31.71 -10.76
CA LEU A 183 24.32 30.72 -11.46
C LEU A 183 25.80 30.82 -11.02
N GLU A 184 26.36 32.02 -10.98
CA GLU A 184 27.73 32.24 -10.51
C GLU A 184 27.93 31.79 -9.05
N SER A 185 26.93 32.03 -8.17
CA SER A 185 27.02 31.58 -6.76
C SER A 185 26.99 30.06 -6.61
N LEU A 186 26.47 29.34 -7.59
CA LEU A 186 26.48 27.87 -7.66
C LEU A 186 27.71 27.30 -8.37
N GLY A 187 28.60 28.19 -8.85
CA GLY A 187 29.85 27.83 -9.50
C GLY A 187 29.76 27.65 -11.01
N PHE A 188 28.65 28.04 -11.64
CA PHE A 188 28.60 28.08 -13.10
C PHE A 188 29.40 29.26 -13.65
N GLY A 189 30.13 29.01 -14.73
CA GLY A 189 30.80 30.09 -15.47
C GLY A 189 29.82 30.79 -16.40
N VAL A 190 29.53 32.08 -16.15
CA VAL A 190 28.62 32.87 -16.96
C VAL A 190 29.42 33.97 -17.68
N ALA A 191 29.28 34.11 -19.00
CA ALA A 191 29.98 35.12 -19.77
C ALA A 191 29.75 36.54 -19.24
N ALA A 192 30.76 37.41 -19.35
CA ALA A 192 30.64 38.79 -18.87
C ALA A 192 29.56 39.59 -19.55
N ASP A 193 29.35 39.38 -20.86
CA ASP A 193 28.37 40.01 -21.71
C ASP A 193 27.07 39.20 -21.85
N TRP A 194 26.84 38.19 -20.98
CA TRP A 194 25.59 37.45 -20.91
C TRP A 194 24.42 38.45 -20.67
N PRO A 195 23.27 38.34 -21.32
CA PRO A 195 22.84 37.18 -22.15
C PRO A 195 23.18 37.29 -23.65
N LYS A 196 23.94 38.27 -24.11
CA LYS A 196 24.35 38.35 -25.53
C LYS A 196 25.16 37.15 -25.95
N ASN A 197 26.11 36.70 -25.10
CA ASN A 197 26.70 35.40 -25.18
C ASN A 197 25.93 34.46 -24.23
N PRO A 198 25.11 33.53 -24.75
CA PRO A 198 24.23 32.71 -23.92
C PRO A 198 24.96 31.56 -23.21
N ASP A 199 26.25 31.37 -23.45
CA ASP A 199 27.00 30.22 -22.96
C ASP A 199 27.18 30.25 -21.44
N VAL A 200 26.74 29.17 -20.81
CA VAL A 200 26.92 28.90 -19.39
C VAL A 200 27.75 27.64 -19.24
N THR A 201 28.91 27.74 -18.62
CA THR A 201 29.83 26.64 -18.36
C THR A 201 29.44 25.94 -17.06
N CYS A 202 29.14 24.62 -17.12
CA CYS A 202 28.80 23.82 -15.98
C CYS A 202 30.06 23.37 -15.22
N PRO A 203 30.10 23.51 -13.88
CA PRO A 203 31.22 22.97 -13.10
C PRO A 203 31.20 21.43 -13.20
N LEU A 204 32.40 20.81 -13.24
CA LEU A 204 32.55 19.37 -13.46
C LEU A 204 31.87 18.51 -12.37
N ARG A 205 31.71 19.04 -11.17
CA ARG A 205 30.96 18.38 -10.08
C ARG A 205 29.44 18.25 -10.31
N ARG A 206 28.86 18.99 -11.27
CA ARG A 206 27.43 19.00 -11.57
C ARG A 206 27.15 18.06 -12.75
N HIS A 207 27.11 16.76 -12.47
CA HIS A 207 26.82 15.71 -13.46
C HIS A 207 25.34 15.66 -13.84
N ASP A 208 24.47 16.23 -13.03
CA ASP A 208 23.02 16.29 -13.15
C ASP A 208 22.53 17.33 -14.17
N ILE A 209 23.38 18.29 -14.53
CA ILE A 209 23.03 19.36 -15.48
C ILE A 209 23.24 18.86 -16.91
N GLU A 210 22.15 18.65 -17.65
CA GLU A 210 22.17 18.16 -19.03
C GLU A 210 21.80 19.21 -20.06
N GLY A 211 20.93 20.17 -19.68
CA GLY A 211 20.44 21.19 -20.59
C GLY A 211 19.92 22.47 -19.93
N ALA A 212 19.37 23.37 -20.74
CA ALA A 212 18.89 24.66 -20.28
C ALA A 212 17.75 24.57 -19.25
N ALA A 213 16.95 23.48 -19.29
CA ALA A 213 15.89 23.26 -18.31
C ALA A 213 16.43 23.09 -16.89
N ASP A 214 17.59 22.44 -16.75
CA ASP A 214 18.24 22.26 -15.45
C ASP A 214 18.77 23.59 -14.90
N LEU A 215 19.25 24.48 -15.80
CA LEU A 215 19.65 25.83 -15.40
C LEU A 215 18.45 26.67 -14.96
N VAL A 216 17.30 26.50 -15.60
CA VAL A 216 16.03 27.12 -15.13
C VAL A 216 15.68 26.61 -13.73
N GLU A 217 15.79 25.30 -13.48
CA GLU A 217 15.56 24.73 -12.17
C GLU A 217 16.47 25.36 -11.10
N GLU A 218 17.75 25.47 -11.38
CA GLU A 218 18.71 26.06 -10.45
C GLU A 218 18.36 27.53 -10.12
N VAL A 219 18.01 28.31 -11.13
CA VAL A 219 17.59 29.69 -10.92
C VAL A 219 16.33 29.77 -10.08
N VAL A 220 15.30 29.00 -10.42
CA VAL A 220 14.00 29.04 -9.72
C VAL A 220 14.12 28.48 -8.30
N ARG A 221 14.91 27.44 -8.11
CA ARG A 221 15.15 26.82 -6.81
C ARG A 221 15.78 27.81 -5.81
N ILE A 222 16.80 28.53 -6.24
CA ILE A 222 17.48 29.53 -5.39
C ILE A 222 16.65 30.81 -5.25
N HIS A 223 15.98 31.26 -6.32
CA HIS A 223 15.08 32.40 -6.24
C HIS A 223 13.92 32.16 -5.28
N GLY A 224 13.41 30.93 -5.23
CA GLY A 224 12.37 30.46 -4.33
C GLY A 224 11.13 29.95 -5.04
N LEU A 225 10.88 28.64 -4.93
CA LEU A 225 9.69 27.98 -5.51
C LEU A 225 8.36 28.57 -5.04
N GLY A 226 8.31 29.11 -3.82
CA GLY A 226 7.11 29.76 -3.28
C GLY A 226 6.72 31.05 -4.01
N ARG A 227 7.59 31.60 -4.88
CA ARG A 227 7.31 32.77 -5.72
C ARG A 227 6.66 32.44 -7.05
N VAL A 228 6.62 31.15 -7.43
CA VAL A 228 5.93 30.70 -8.63
C VAL A 228 4.42 30.83 -8.39
N ALA A 229 3.76 31.67 -9.18
CA ALA A 229 2.33 31.93 -9.04
C ALA A 229 1.51 30.69 -9.43
N SER A 230 0.56 30.32 -8.58
CA SER A 230 -0.40 29.27 -8.93
C SER A 230 -1.40 29.83 -9.95
N VAL A 231 -1.39 29.28 -11.16
CA VAL A 231 -2.31 29.67 -12.24
C VAL A 231 -3.34 28.57 -12.44
N PRO A 232 -4.64 28.86 -12.29
CA PRO A 232 -5.68 27.88 -12.55
C PRO A 232 -5.70 27.51 -14.03
N LEU A 233 -5.98 26.24 -14.32
CA LEU A 233 -6.18 25.80 -15.69
C LEU A 233 -7.33 26.58 -16.34
N PRO A 234 -7.20 26.99 -17.62
CA PRO A 234 -8.27 27.69 -18.32
C PRO A 234 -9.51 26.78 -18.40
N ARG A 235 -10.67 27.32 -18.16
CA ARG A 235 -11.93 26.61 -18.35
C ARG A 235 -12.16 26.39 -19.85
N ILE A 236 -12.32 25.13 -20.22
CA ILE A 236 -12.72 24.77 -21.59
C ILE A 236 -14.20 25.13 -21.73
N GLU A 237 -14.59 25.83 -22.79
CA GLU A 237 -15.98 26.09 -23.13
C GLU A 237 -16.71 24.76 -23.40
N GLY A 238 -17.93 24.61 -22.90
CA GLY A 238 -18.76 23.45 -23.10
C GLY A 238 -19.48 22.96 -21.84
N VAL A 239 -20.13 21.82 -21.94
CA VAL A 239 -20.85 21.20 -20.84
C VAL A 239 -19.84 20.62 -19.82
N ALA A 240 -20.01 21.01 -18.56
CA ALA A 240 -19.17 20.48 -17.47
C ALA A 240 -19.29 18.95 -17.39
N ARG A 241 -18.17 18.26 -17.50
CA ARG A 241 -18.12 16.80 -17.29
C ARG A 241 -17.97 16.49 -15.80
N PRO A 242 -18.53 15.36 -15.33
CA PRO A 242 -18.29 14.93 -13.95
C PRO A 242 -16.80 14.80 -13.65
N THR A 243 -16.35 15.38 -12.54
CA THR A 243 -14.95 15.36 -12.11
C THR A 243 -14.52 14.02 -11.49
N ALA A 244 -15.48 13.13 -11.25
CA ALA A 244 -15.24 11.81 -10.68
C ALA A 244 -16.01 10.74 -11.46
N THR A 245 -15.38 9.57 -11.64
CA THR A 245 -16.05 8.41 -12.21
C THR A 245 -17.12 7.87 -11.24
N PRO A 246 -18.10 7.08 -11.73
CA PRO A 246 -19.09 6.42 -10.85
C PRO A 246 -18.42 5.61 -9.74
N GLN A 247 -17.32 4.91 -10.03
CA GLN A 247 -16.56 4.14 -9.06
C GLN A 247 -15.92 5.02 -7.99
N GLN A 248 -15.25 6.11 -8.38
CA GLN A 248 -14.68 7.07 -7.42
C GLN A 248 -15.76 7.68 -6.53
N THR A 249 -16.95 7.95 -7.08
CA THR A 249 -18.09 8.47 -6.32
C THR A 249 -18.61 7.45 -5.32
N LEU A 250 -18.71 6.16 -5.73
CA LEU A 250 -19.09 5.05 -4.86
C LEU A 250 -18.08 4.89 -3.71
N GLU A 251 -16.77 4.81 -4.02
CA GLU A 251 -15.72 4.65 -3.01
C GLU A 251 -15.69 5.82 -2.01
N ARG A 252 -15.84 7.07 -2.48
CA ARG A 252 -15.93 8.27 -1.62
C ARG A 252 -17.18 8.24 -0.74
N GLY A 253 -18.31 7.80 -1.29
CA GLY A 253 -19.58 7.65 -0.57
C GLY A 253 -19.47 6.62 0.55
N LEU A 254 -18.93 5.44 0.23
CA LEU A 254 -18.73 4.36 1.19
C LEU A 254 -17.71 4.71 2.29
N ARG A 255 -16.64 5.43 1.96
CA ARG A 255 -15.67 5.92 2.96
C ARG A 255 -16.34 6.81 4.00
N ARG A 256 -17.20 7.73 3.56
CA ARG A 256 -17.96 8.60 4.47
C ARG A 256 -18.99 7.81 5.28
N ALA A 257 -19.68 6.84 4.66
CA ALA A 257 -20.67 6.01 5.34
C ALA A 257 -20.02 5.13 6.41
N ALA A 258 -18.86 4.53 6.12
CA ALA A 258 -18.11 3.74 7.07
C ALA A 258 -17.61 4.60 8.25
N ALA A 259 -17.05 5.77 7.99
CA ALA A 259 -16.64 6.71 9.04
C ALA A 259 -17.84 7.18 9.89
N ALA A 260 -18.99 7.49 9.26
CA ALA A 260 -20.21 7.86 9.97
C ALA A 260 -20.80 6.71 10.83
N ALA A 261 -20.51 5.45 10.47
CA ALA A 261 -20.83 4.27 11.26
C ALA A 261 -19.85 4.04 12.45
N GLY A 262 -18.90 4.95 12.66
CA GLY A 262 -17.93 4.89 13.77
C GLY A 262 -16.72 4.00 13.49
N LEU A 263 -16.37 3.78 12.22
CA LEU A 263 -15.18 3.04 11.84
C LEU A 263 -14.01 3.99 11.55
N ASN A 264 -12.79 3.54 11.80
CA ASN A 264 -11.55 4.21 11.46
C ASN A 264 -10.96 3.64 10.18
N GLU A 265 -10.59 4.49 9.23
CA GLU A 265 -9.92 4.06 8.01
C GLU A 265 -8.49 3.61 8.31
N ALA A 266 -8.13 2.45 7.79
CA ALA A 266 -6.77 1.95 7.78
C ALA A 266 -6.31 1.79 6.32
N ILE A 267 -5.02 2.00 6.09
CA ILE A 267 -4.38 1.75 4.80
C ILE A 267 -3.28 0.72 5.07
N THR A 268 -3.44 -0.46 4.50
CA THR A 268 -2.50 -1.57 4.68
C THR A 268 -1.76 -1.90 3.38
N TRP A 269 -0.64 -2.61 3.50
CA TRP A 269 0.14 -3.00 2.33
C TRP A 269 -0.63 -3.94 1.41
N SER A 270 -0.45 -3.76 0.11
CA SER A 270 -0.99 -4.71 -0.89
C SER A 270 -0.22 -6.03 -0.95
N PHE A 271 0.90 -6.10 -0.25
CA PHE A 271 1.79 -7.25 -0.19
C PHE A 271 1.69 -7.92 1.17
N LEU A 272 1.77 -9.25 1.17
CA LEU A 272 1.68 -10.10 2.37
C LEU A 272 2.71 -11.24 2.29
N PRO A 273 3.09 -11.84 3.44
CA PRO A 273 3.72 -13.15 3.45
C PRO A 273 2.84 -14.18 2.75
N GLU A 274 3.43 -15.05 1.93
CA GLU A 274 2.70 -16.08 1.17
C GLU A 274 1.79 -16.93 2.09
N LYS A 275 2.31 -17.34 3.25
CA LYS A 275 1.56 -18.09 4.26
C LYS A 275 0.29 -17.36 4.73
N SER A 276 0.38 -16.05 4.96
CA SER A 276 -0.76 -15.24 5.40
C SER A 276 -1.78 -15.06 4.28
N ALA A 277 -1.33 -14.87 3.04
CA ALA A 277 -2.20 -14.74 1.89
C ALA A 277 -2.96 -16.04 1.60
N ALA A 278 -2.32 -17.21 1.75
CA ALA A 278 -2.92 -18.51 1.50
C ALA A 278 -4.20 -18.78 2.31
N HIS A 279 -4.29 -18.29 3.55
CA HIS A 279 -5.50 -18.42 4.37
C HIS A 279 -6.74 -17.74 3.77
N PHE A 280 -6.57 -16.82 2.83
CA PHE A 280 -7.66 -16.02 2.25
C PHE A 280 -7.83 -16.23 0.74
N ALA A 281 -6.97 -17.04 0.11
CA ALA A 281 -7.02 -17.28 -1.33
C ALA A 281 -8.20 -18.16 -1.77
N GLY A 282 -8.71 -19.03 -0.87
CA GLY A 282 -9.65 -20.07 -1.24
C GLY A 282 -9.04 -21.01 -2.29
N ASP A 283 -9.79 -21.30 -3.35
CA ASP A 283 -9.33 -22.14 -4.47
C ASP A 283 -8.57 -21.34 -5.56
N GLN A 284 -8.38 -20.04 -5.35
CA GLN A 284 -7.68 -19.20 -6.33
C GLN A 284 -6.16 -19.26 -6.13
N PRO A 285 -5.36 -19.36 -7.22
CA PRO A 285 -3.93 -19.29 -7.11
C PRO A 285 -3.48 -17.91 -6.62
N LEU A 286 -2.49 -17.90 -5.72
CA LEU A 286 -1.90 -16.65 -5.26
C LEU A 286 -1.11 -15.98 -6.39
N TRP A 287 -1.14 -14.66 -6.41
CA TRP A 287 -0.26 -13.86 -7.25
C TRP A 287 1.04 -13.59 -6.49
N LEU A 288 2.11 -14.29 -6.87
CA LEU A 288 3.43 -14.14 -6.26
C LEU A 288 4.31 -13.22 -7.09
N LEU A 289 5.08 -12.36 -6.43
CA LEU A 289 6.09 -11.53 -7.06
C LEU A 289 7.35 -12.35 -7.36
N ALA A 290 7.94 -12.13 -8.54
CA ALA A 290 9.17 -12.80 -8.95
C ALA A 290 10.40 -12.26 -8.16
N ASN A 291 10.38 -10.98 -7.79
CA ASN A 291 11.46 -10.29 -7.10
C ASN A 291 10.92 -9.40 -5.96
N PRO A 292 10.38 -10.00 -4.89
CA PRO A 292 9.84 -9.23 -3.77
C PRO A 292 10.98 -8.49 -3.04
N ILE A 293 10.65 -7.36 -2.41
CA ILE A 293 11.59 -6.61 -1.55
C ILE A 293 12.03 -7.47 -0.35
N SER A 294 11.10 -8.29 0.18
CA SER A 294 11.36 -9.30 1.22
C SER A 294 10.40 -10.46 1.07
N GLU A 295 10.72 -11.62 1.66
CA GLU A 295 9.81 -12.78 1.70
C GLU A 295 8.47 -12.45 2.40
N ASP A 296 8.46 -11.48 3.31
CA ASP A 296 7.26 -11.00 3.99
C ASP A 296 6.34 -10.16 3.08
N MET A 297 6.79 -9.83 1.88
CA MET A 297 6.05 -9.04 0.88
C MET A 297 5.93 -9.77 -0.47
N LYS A 298 5.91 -11.09 -0.45
CA LYS A 298 5.98 -11.93 -1.65
C LYS A 298 4.66 -12.10 -2.40
N ALA A 299 3.54 -12.11 -1.67
CA ALA A 299 2.23 -12.36 -2.26
C ALA A 299 1.39 -11.08 -2.34
N MET A 300 0.69 -10.88 -3.47
CA MET A 300 -0.35 -9.88 -3.58
C MET A 300 -1.57 -10.32 -2.74
N ARG A 301 -2.19 -9.40 -1.99
CA ARG A 301 -3.29 -9.70 -1.07
C ARG A 301 -4.57 -10.16 -1.80
N PRO A 302 -5.10 -11.37 -1.52
CA PRO A 302 -6.38 -11.84 -2.06
C PRO A 302 -7.60 -11.32 -1.26
N SER A 303 -7.35 -10.69 -0.12
CA SER A 303 -8.34 -10.12 0.81
C SER A 303 -7.74 -8.91 1.52
N LEU A 304 -8.58 -7.99 2.00
CA LEU A 304 -8.16 -6.87 2.86
C LEU A 304 -8.06 -7.28 4.34
N LEU A 305 -8.72 -8.39 4.72
CA LEU A 305 -8.79 -8.83 6.12
C LEU A 305 -7.43 -9.15 6.76
N PRO A 306 -6.45 -9.76 6.09
CA PRO A 306 -5.14 -10.00 6.69
C PRO A 306 -4.48 -8.73 7.22
N GLY A 307 -4.42 -7.69 6.41
CA GLY A 307 -3.85 -6.40 6.81
C GLY A 307 -4.60 -5.76 7.97
N LEU A 308 -5.93 -5.83 7.94
CA LEU A 308 -6.79 -5.30 9.01
C LEU A 308 -6.66 -6.10 10.32
N LEU A 309 -6.50 -7.44 10.25
CA LEU A 309 -6.24 -8.28 11.43
C LEU A 309 -4.89 -7.94 12.08
N ILE A 310 -3.84 -7.77 11.27
CA ILE A 310 -2.51 -7.34 11.73
C ILE A 310 -2.60 -5.95 12.39
N ALA A 311 -3.37 -5.03 11.79
CA ALA A 311 -3.58 -3.71 12.36
C ALA A 311 -4.35 -3.76 13.69
N ALA A 312 -5.39 -4.59 13.78
CA ALA A 312 -6.16 -4.79 15.02
C ALA A 312 -5.28 -5.39 16.13
N LYS A 313 -4.46 -6.41 15.80
CA LYS A 313 -3.47 -6.96 16.74
C LYS A 313 -2.53 -5.88 17.26
N ARG A 314 -1.90 -5.12 16.38
CA ARG A 314 -0.97 -4.04 16.76
C ARG A 314 -1.60 -3.02 17.71
N ASN A 315 -2.89 -2.70 17.52
CA ASN A 315 -3.63 -1.82 18.42
C ASN A 315 -3.90 -2.48 19.77
N ALA A 316 -4.32 -3.75 19.78
CA ALA A 316 -4.55 -4.52 21.01
C ALA A 316 -3.26 -4.68 21.82
N ASP A 317 -2.12 -5.00 21.20
CA ASP A 317 -0.79 -5.10 21.83
C ASP A 317 -0.36 -3.76 22.49
N ARG A 318 -0.92 -2.65 22.04
CA ARG A 318 -0.71 -1.30 22.63
C ARG A 318 -1.78 -0.90 23.64
N GLY A 319 -2.65 -1.83 24.03
CA GLY A 319 -3.66 -1.62 25.05
C GLY A 319 -4.98 -1.01 24.56
N ALA A 320 -5.23 -0.96 23.24
CA ALA A 320 -6.53 -0.50 22.74
C ALA A 320 -7.62 -1.54 23.06
N PRO A 321 -8.70 -1.17 23.79
CA PRO A 321 -9.74 -2.11 24.21
C PRO A 321 -10.64 -2.56 23.07
N ALA A 322 -10.66 -1.80 21.97
CA ALA A 322 -11.44 -2.10 20.78
C ALA A 322 -10.78 -1.52 19.52
N SER A 323 -10.98 -2.19 18.40
CA SER A 323 -10.62 -1.71 17.08
C SER A 323 -11.80 -1.87 16.13
N ARG A 324 -12.18 -0.80 15.46
CA ARG A 324 -13.22 -0.74 14.44
C ARG A 324 -12.59 -0.19 13.18
N LEU A 325 -11.98 -1.07 12.39
CA LEU A 325 -11.17 -0.68 11.25
C LEU A 325 -11.87 -1.00 9.94
N PHE A 326 -11.71 -0.13 8.94
CA PHE A 326 -12.08 -0.42 7.57
C PHE A 326 -11.00 0.00 6.59
N GLU A 327 -11.00 -0.60 5.42
CA GLU A 327 -10.16 -0.22 4.29
C GLU A 327 -10.95 -0.36 2.99
N ILE A 328 -10.83 0.63 2.10
CA ILE A 328 -11.26 0.52 0.71
C ILE A 328 -10.02 0.36 -0.14
N GLY A 329 -9.85 -0.82 -0.74
CA GLY A 329 -8.67 -1.18 -1.50
C GLY A 329 -8.95 -2.21 -2.58
N ARG A 330 -7.89 -2.77 -3.12
CA ARG A 330 -7.95 -3.82 -4.16
C ARG A 330 -7.54 -5.16 -3.57
N ARG A 331 -8.23 -6.21 -4.00
CA ARG A 331 -7.80 -7.61 -3.91
C ARG A 331 -7.22 -7.97 -5.27
N TYR A 332 -6.19 -8.79 -5.26
CA TYR A 332 -5.44 -9.11 -6.47
C TYR A 332 -5.50 -10.60 -6.79
N PHE A 333 -5.86 -10.91 -8.02
CA PHE A 333 -5.92 -12.28 -8.54
C PHE A 333 -5.20 -12.34 -9.88
N ARG A 334 -4.74 -13.53 -10.23
CA ARG A 334 -4.16 -13.78 -11.54
C ARG A 334 -5.26 -14.17 -12.51
N ALA A 335 -5.49 -13.35 -13.52
CA ALA A 335 -6.42 -13.68 -14.59
C ALA A 335 -5.86 -14.78 -15.51
N SER A 336 -6.74 -15.46 -16.24
CA SER A 336 -6.36 -16.55 -17.17
C SER A 336 -5.38 -16.14 -18.27
N ASN A 337 -5.37 -14.86 -18.65
CA ASN A 337 -4.41 -14.27 -19.60
C ASN A 337 -3.07 -13.87 -18.98
N GLY A 338 -2.85 -14.19 -17.69
CA GLY A 338 -1.63 -13.85 -16.95
C GLY A 338 -1.55 -12.42 -16.43
N LEU A 339 -2.55 -11.58 -16.72
CA LEU A 339 -2.63 -10.20 -16.22
C LEU A 339 -3.24 -10.12 -14.81
N SER A 340 -3.14 -8.94 -14.18
CA SER A 340 -3.78 -8.65 -12.90
C SER A 340 -5.29 -8.53 -13.06
N ASP A 341 -6.03 -9.21 -12.19
CA ASP A 341 -7.46 -8.99 -11.98
C ASP A 341 -7.66 -8.32 -10.61
N GLU A 342 -7.88 -7.01 -10.64
CA GLU A 342 -7.99 -6.17 -9.45
C GLU A 342 -9.45 -5.97 -9.07
N LYS A 343 -9.84 -6.43 -7.89
CA LYS A 343 -11.22 -6.36 -7.39
C LYS A 343 -11.37 -5.32 -6.30
N PRO A 344 -12.07 -4.19 -6.56
CA PRO A 344 -12.35 -3.18 -5.54
C PRO A 344 -13.20 -3.78 -4.42
N THR A 345 -12.74 -3.60 -3.20
CA THR A 345 -13.34 -4.23 -2.02
C THR A 345 -13.31 -3.24 -0.85
N LEU A 346 -14.33 -3.28 -0.01
CA LEU A 346 -14.32 -2.67 1.31
C LEU A 346 -14.21 -3.80 2.33
N GLY A 347 -13.11 -3.82 3.11
CA GLY A 347 -12.88 -4.74 4.21
C GLY A 347 -13.12 -4.06 5.55
N ILE A 348 -13.67 -4.80 6.53
CA ILE A 348 -13.93 -4.30 7.88
C ILE A 348 -13.54 -5.36 8.90
N VAL A 349 -12.94 -4.93 10.01
CA VAL A 349 -12.66 -5.72 11.20
C VAL A 349 -13.19 -4.99 12.43
N LEU A 350 -13.98 -5.72 13.23
CA LEU A 350 -14.54 -5.29 14.50
C LEU A 350 -13.98 -6.18 15.60
N ALA A 351 -13.06 -5.67 16.39
CA ALA A 351 -12.35 -6.39 17.44
C ALA A 351 -12.57 -5.76 18.81
N GLY A 352 -12.58 -6.58 19.86
CA GLY A 352 -12.66 -6.13 21.24
C GLY A 352 -14.05 -5.69 21.67
N GLU A 353 -14.12 -4.61 22.47
CA GLU A 353 -15.35 -4.17 23.13
C GLU A 353 -16.26 -3.38 22.18
N LYS A 354 -17.48 -3.86 21.96
CA LYS A 354 -18.56 -3.09 21.33
C LYS A 354 -19.06 -1.98 22.26
N ALA A 355 -19.23 -2.33 23.54
CA ALA A 355 -19.58 -1.41 24.60
C ALA A 355 -18.77 -1.74 25.84
N ALA A 356 -18.11 -0.72 26.40
CA ALA A 356 -17.39 -0.85 27.66
C ALA A 356 -18.34 -1.15 28.82
N ARG A 357 -17.80 -1.76 29.87
CA ARG A 357 -18.53 -1.94 31.13
C ARG A 357 -18.94 -0.57 31.73
N GLY A 358 -20.19 -0.44 32.09
CA GLY A 358 -20.71 0.78 32.69
C GLY A 358 -21.93 0.49 33.58
N TRP A 359 -22.26 1.41 34.49
CA TRP A 359 -23.40 1.25 35.39
C TRP A 359 -24.74 1.18 34.64
N GLN A 360 -24.86 1.86 33.50
CA GLN A 360 -26.04 1.82 32.65
C GLN A 360 -26.01 0.64 31.65
N ALA A 361 -24.84 0.35 31.06
CA ALA A 361 -24.67 -0.65 30.04
C ALA A 361 -24.48 -2.08 30.57
N GLY A 362 -24.18 -2.22 31.88
CA GLY A 362 -23.90 -3.51 32.53
C GLY A 362 -22.52 -4.05 32.15
N LYS A 363 -22.45 -5.34 31.82
CA LYS A 363 -21.20 -6.03 31.46
C LYS A 363 -20.72 -5.57 30.08
N THR A 364 -19.41 -5.64 29.86
CA THR A 364 -18.79 -5.49 28.53
C THR A 364 -19.47 -6.40 27.50
N LYS A 365 -19.77 -5.85 26.33
CA LYS A 365 -20.29 -6.59 25.18
C LYS A 365 -19.24 -6.58 24.06
N THR A 366 -19.08 -7.71 23.39
CA THR A 366 -18.24 -7.86 22.22
C THR A 366 -19.09 -7.81 20.93
N PHE A 367 -18.44 -7.61 19.81
CA PHE A 367 -19.11 -7.69 18.50
C PHE A 367 -19.48 -9.13 18.17
N ASP A 368 -20.60 -9.29 17.45
CA ASP A 368 -21.08 -10.59 16.98
C ASP A 368 -21.40 -10.59 15.47
N ALA A 369 -21.88 -11.73 14.95
CA ALA A 369 -22.22 -11.89 13.55
C ALA A 369 -23.41 -11.01 13.10
N PHE A 370 -24.30 -10.65 14.04
CA PHE A 370 -25.44 -9.78 13.72
C PHE A 370 -25.01 -8.33 13.60
N ASP A 371 -24.03 -7.89 14.38
CA ASP A 371 -23.38 -6.58 14.21
C ASP A 371 -22.73 -6.45 12.85
N ALA A 372 -21.98 -7.48 12.44
CA ALA A 372 -21.38 -7.53 11.11
C ALA A 372 -22.44 -7.51 10.00
N LYS A 373 -23.56 -8.26 10.16
CA LYS A 373 -24.66 -8.26 9.21
C LYS A 373 -25.33 -6.89 9.09
N ALA A 374 -25.62 -6.26 10.21
CA ALA A 374 -26.28 -4.95 10.24
C ALA A 374 -25.42 -3.89 9.53
N LEU A 375 -24.14 -3.85 9.82
CA LEU A 375 -23.20 -2.94 9.21
C LEU A 375 -23.02 -3.22 7.71
N ALA A 376 -22.93 -4.48 7.30
CA ALA A 376 -22.85 -4.86 5.89
C ALA A 376 -24.09 -4.39 5.10
N LEU A 377 -25.30 -4.57 5.66
CA LEU A 377 -26.54 -4.10 5.05
C LEU A 377 -26.59 -2.57 4.96
N GLN A 378 -26.21 -1.86 6.02
CA GLN A 378 -26.15 -0.40 6.06
C GLN A 378 -25.22 0.15 4.97
N LEU A 379 -24.04 -0.43 4.81
CA LEU A 379 -23.06 0.02 3.81
C LEU A 379 -23.47 -0.37 2.38
N LEU A 380 -24.09 -1.53 2.18
CA LEU A 380 -24.66 -1.91 0.89
C LEU A 380 -25.82 -0.98 0.48
N GLU A 381 -26.65 -0.55 1.43
CA GLU A 381 -27.70 0.44 1.18
C GLU A 381 -27.08 1.80 0.78
N ALA A 382 -26.06 2.26 1.49
CA ALA A 382 -25.34 3.47 1.16
C ALA A 382 -24.67 3.38 -0.24
N ALA A 383 -24.23 2.19 -0.64
CA ALA A 383 -23.73 1.90 -1.98
C ALA A 383 -24.82 1.85 -3.06
N GLY A 384 -26.09 1.82 -2.65
CA GLY A 384 -27.26 1.76 -3.55
C GLY A 384 -27.62 0.36 -4.00
N ALA A 385 -27.18 -0.68 -3.30
CA ALA A 385 -27.60 -2.06 -3.53
C ALA A 385 -29.09 -2.24 -3.20
N PRO A 386 -29.82 -3.13 -3.90
CA PRO A 386 -31.23 -3.40 -3.65
C PRO A 386 -31.42 -4.31 -2.43
N ILE A 387 -31.34 -3.73 -1.23
CA ILE A 387 -31.32 -4.44 0.07
C ILE A 387 -32.49 -5.42 0.23
N ALA A 388 -33.70 -5.01 -0.18
CA ALA A 388 -34.89 -5.83 -0.06
C ALA A 388 -34.82 -7.15 -0.85
N ASN A 389 -33.96 -7.25 -1.86
CA ASN A 389 -33.81 -8.41 -2.72
C ASN A 389 -32.62 -9.30 -2.33
N LEU A 390 -31.91 -8.96 -1.24
CA LEU A 390 -30.75 -9.73 -0.82
C LEU A 390 -31.13 -11.03 -0.14
N MET A 391 -30.43 -12.08 -0.52
CA MET A 391 -30.52 -13.39 0.11
C MET A 391 -29.35 -13.57 1.08
N VAL A 392 -29.65 -14.04 2.30
CA VAL A 392 -28.63 -14.49 3.25
C VAL A 392 -28.39 -15.97 3.00
N MET A 393 -27.15 -16.32 2.64
CA MET A 393 -26.77 -17.71 2.35
C MET A 393 -25.48 -18.05 3.08
N GLY A 394 -25.22 -19.34 3.34
CA GLY A 394 -23.97 -19.82 3.90
C GLY A 394 -22.75 -19.54 3.00
N GLU A 395 -21.65 -20.26 3.23
CA GLU A 395 -20.44 -20.29 2.39
C GLU A 395 -19.65 -18.96 2.38
N ALA A 396 -19.42 -18.37 3.56
CA ALA A 396 -18.58 -17.17 3.68
C ALA A 396 -17.08 -17.43 3.42
N GLY A 397 -16.66 -18.71 3.39
CA GLY A 397 -15.28 -19.14 3.19
C GLY A 397 -14.64 -19.64 4.47
N MET A 398 -13.52 -20.39 4.33
CA MET A 398 -12.85 -21.08 5.44
C MET A 398 -12.27 -20.12 6.50
N GLN A 399 -12.04 -18.87 6.15
CA GLN A 399 -11.55 -17.83 7.06
C GLN A 399 -12.61 -17.36 8.07
N PHE A 400 -13.88 -17.69 7.86
CA PHE A 400 -15.00 -17.38 8.74
C PHE A 400 -15.49 -18.61 9.49
N HIS A 401 -16.08 -18.38 10.66
CA HIS A 401 -16.70 -19.42 11.47
C HIS A 401 -17.94 -19.99 10.76
N PRO A 402 -18.04 -21.31 10.52
CA PRO A 402 -19.09 -21.89 9.67
C PRO A 402 -20.51 -21.67 10.20
N GLY A 403 -20.70 -21.66 11.53
CA GLY A 403 -22.01 -21.48 12.15
C GLY A 403 -22.35 -20.00 12.49
N GLN A 404 -21.42 -19.06 12.29
CA GLN A 404 -21.58 -17.66 12.67
C GLN A 404 -21.15 -16.72 11.53
N SER A 405 -21.38 -17.14 10.29
CA SER A 405 -21.07 -16.33 9.11
C SER A 405 -22.03 -16.62 7.98
N ALA A 406 -22.12 -15.68 7.04
CA ALA A 406 -22.98 -15.83 5.87
C ALA A 406 -22.49 -14.90 4.74
N THR A 407 -23.12 -15.05 3.58
CA THR A 407 -23.00 -14.16 2.43
C THR A 407 -24.31 -13.40 2.21
N LEU A 408 -24.21 -12.16 1.72
CA LEU A 408 -25.33 -11.39 1.17
C LEU A 408 -25.24 -11.48 -0.35
N ARG A 409 -26.26 -12.04 -0.98
CA ARG A 409 -26.28 -12.33 -2.42
C ARG A 409 -27.45 -11.69 -3.13
N LEU A 410 -27.22 -11.24 -4.34
CA LEU A 410 -28.27 -10.86 -5.29
C LEU A 410 -28.53 -12.03 -6.24
N GLY A 411 -29.56 -12.81 -5.92
CA GLY A 411 -29.74 -14.14 -6.50
C GLY A 411 -28.69 -15.15 -5.99
N PRO A 412 -28.72 -16.41 -6.44
CA PRO A 412 -27.88 -17.47 -5.86
C PRO A 412 -26.38 -17.34 -6.16
N LYS A 413 -26.02 -16.63 -7.23
CA LYS A 413 -24.64 -16.60 -7.76
C LYS A 413 -23.86 -15.35 -7.39
N THR A 414 -24.52 -14.17 -7.30
CA THR A 414 -23.83 -12.89 -7.15
C THR A 414 -23.64 -12.54 -5.67
N VAL A 415 -22.45 -12.72 -5.16
CA VAL A 415 -22.07 -12.38 -3.79
C VAL A 415 -21.71 -10.89 -3.71
N LEU A 416 -22.47 -10.11 -2.94
CA LEU A 416 -22.16 -8.69 -2.70
C LEU A 416 -21.33 -8.50 -1.43
N ALA A 417 -21.49 -9.37 -0.43
CA ALA A 417 -20.72 -9.32 0.80
C ALA A 417 -20.55 -10.70 1.44
N ARG A 418 -19.45 -10.83 2.20
CA ARG A 418 -19.23 -11.87 3.20
C ARG A 418 -19.15 -11.21 4.56
N PHE A 419 -19.71 -11.84 5.58
CA PHE A 419 -19.68 -11.28 6.94
C PHE A 419 -19.79 -12.39 7.98
N GLY A 420 -19.35 -12.09 9.18
CA GLY A 420 -19.49 -12.98 10.35
C GLY A 420 -18.26 -12.99 11.24
N MET A 421 -18.23 -13.97 12.14
CA MET A 421 -17.09 -14.17 13.02
C MET A 421 -15.92 -14.78 12.26
N VAL A 422 -14.72 -14.29 12.51
CA VAL A 422 -13.49 -14.87 11.96
C VAL A 422 -13.25 -16.23 12.61
N HIS A 423 -12.82 -17.21 11.82
CA HIS A 423 -12.58 -18.57 12.31
C HIS A 423 -11.45 -18.58 13.34
N PRO A 424 -11.57 -19.33 14.48
CA PRO A 424 -10.52 -19.38 15.49
C PRO A 424 -9.15 -19.82 14.96
N ALA A 425 -9.10 -20.75 13.99
CA ALA A 425 -7.86 -21.14 13.35
C ALA A 425 -7.22 -20.00 12.55
N THR A 426 -8.02 -19.15 11.93
CA THR A 426 -7.53 -17.93 11.24
C THR A 426 -6.97 -16.94 12.26
N LEU A 427 -7.69 -16.66 13.36
CA LEU A 427 -7.19 -15.80 14.41
C LEU A 427 -5.85 -16.28 14.97
N LYS A 428 -5.74 -17.59 15.24
CA LYS A 428 -4.49 -18.22 15.71
C LYS A 428 -3.35 -18.06 14.70
N ALA A 429 -3.62 -18.17 13.39
CA ALA A 429 -2.62 -18.02 12.34
C ALA A 429 -2.06 -16.59 12.26
N PHE A 430 -2.84 -15.59 12.69
CA PHE A 430 -2.45 -14.19 12.76
C PHE A 430 -2.05 -13.72 14.16
N ASP A 431 -1.99 -14.66 15.12
CA ASP A 431 -1.66 -14.36 16.53
C ASP A 431 -2.55 -13.26 17.11
N VAL A 432 -3.86 -13.37 16.87
CA VAL A 432 -4.87 -12.36 17.27
C VAL A 432 -5.86 -13.01 18.23
N ASP A 433 -6.09 -12.33 19.35
CA ASP A 433 -7.12 -12.74 20.31
C ASP A 433 -8.52 -12.39 19.79
N GLY A 434 -9.47 -13.30 20.04
CA GLY A 434 -10.86 -13.14 19.61
C GLY A 434 -11.82 -12.95 20.79
N PRO A 435 -13.12 -12.78 20.48
CA PRO A 435 -13.78 -12.87 19.19
C PRO A 435 -13.62 -11.63 18.30
N ILE A 436 -13.53 -11.83 16.98
CA ILE A 436 -13.48 -10.77 15.98
C ILE A 436 -14.55 -11.01 14.94
N ALA A 437 -15.35 -9.97 14.63
CA ALA A 437 -16.26 -9.96 13.49
C ALA A 437 -15.63 -9.25 12.29
N ALA A 438 -15.86 -9.78 11.08
CA ALA A 438 -15.30 -9.23 9.86
C ALA A 438 -16.32 -9.18 8.72
N ILE A 439 -16.07 -8.26 7.77
CA ILE A 439 -16.92 -8.04 6.59
C ILE A 439 -16.02 -7.78 5.39
N GLU A 440 -16.40 -8.31 4.22
CA GLU A 440 -15.89 -7.88 2.92
C GLU A 440 -17.07 -7.57 2.00
N LEU A 441 -17.11 -6.33 1.47
CA LEU A 441 -18.06 -5.92 0.43
C LEU A 441 -17.34 -5.88 -0.92
N PHE A 442 -17.92 -6.52 -1.93
CA PHE A 442 -17.37 -6.60 -3.28
C PHE A 442 -17.99 -5.51 -4.15
N LEU A 443 -17.27 -4.41 -4.31
CA LEU A 443 -17.81 -3.19 -4.90
C LEU A 443 -18.08 -3.32 -6.40
N ASP A 444 -17.36 -4.17 -7.09
CA ASP A 444 -17.57 -4.51 -8.51
C ASP A 444 -18.81 -5.37 -8.75
N ALA A 445 -19.29 -6.07 -7.71
CA ALA A 445 -20.51 -6.89 -7.79
C ALA A 445 -21.80 -6.08 -7.55
N ILE A 446 -21.69 -4.84 -7.05
CA ILE A 446 -22.85 -3.99 -6.78
C ILE A 446 -23.41 -3.46 -8.10
N PRO A 447 -24.68 -3.72 -8.43
CA PRO A 447 -25.26 -3.27 -9.68
C PRO A 447 -25.35 -1.74 -9.74
N ALA A 448 -24.97 -1.16 -10.87
CA ALA A 448 -25.19 0.26 -11.11
C ALA A 448 -26.71 0.58 -11.11
N LYS A 449 -27.09 1.71 -10.53
CA LYS A 449 -28.47 2.19 -10.58
C LYS A 449 -28.87 2.46 -12.03
N LYS A 450 -29.84 1.73 -12.53
CA LYS A 450 -30.33 1.87 -13.91
C LYS A 450 -30.98 3.22 -14.20
N ASN A 451 -31.56 3.88 -13.19
CA ASN A 451 -32.21 5.19 -13.31
C ASN A 451 -31.68 6.10 -12.20
N ALA A 452 -30.78 6.99 -12.55
CA ALA A 452 -30.32 8.08 -11.68
C ALA A 452 -31.26 9.31 -11.81
N ALA A 453 -32.57 9.12 -11.61
CA ALA A 453 -33.44 10.27 -11.48
C ALA A 453 -33.07 11.05 -10.22
N PHE A 454 -32.86 12.35 -10.34
CA PHE A 454 -32.55 13.24 -9.23
C PHE A 454 -33.73 13.40 -8.25
N ALA A 455 -34.96 13.16 -8.74
CA ALA A 455 -36.16 13.26 -7.94
C ALA A 455 -36.48 11.91 -7.27
N ARG A 456 -36.68 11.93 -5.96
CA ARG A 456 -37.30 10.79 -5.25
C ARG A 456 -38.79 10.77 -5.55
N PRO A 457 -39.44 9.59 -5.60
CA PRO A 457 -40.91 9.51 -5.63
C PRO A 457 -41.50 10.32 -4.49
N GLY A 458 -42.60 11.01 -4.73
CA GLY A 458 -43.33 11.73 -3.68
C GLY A 458 -43.70 10.75 -2.56
N PHE A 459 -43.54 11.15 -1.33
CA PHE A 459 -44.01 10.35 -0.18
C PHE A 459 -45.54 10.42 -0.12
N ALA A 460 -46.18 9.26 -0.29
CA ALA A 460 -47.62 9.09 -0.14
C ALA A 460 -47.88 8.24 1.11
N PRO A 461 -48.19 8.83 2.27
CA PRO A 461 -48.51 8.06 3.46
C PRO A 461 -49.79 7.25 3.25
N PRO A 462 -49.84 6.01 3.78
CA PRO A 462 -51.08 5.24 3.74
C PRO A 462 -52.23 6.00 4.42
N ALA A 463 -53.38 6.01 3.77
CA ALA A 463 -54.56 6.70 4.29
C ALA A 463 -55.22 5.97 5.51
N LEU A 464 -54.97 4.68 5.65
CA LEU A 464 -55.53 3.84 6.69
C LEU A 464 -54.46 3.27 7.62
N GLN A 465 -54.84 3.03 8.87
CA GLN A 465 -53.93 2.51 9.89
C GLN A 465 -53.59 1.04 9.62
N ALA A 466 -52.30 0.72 9.77
CA ALA A 466 -51.80 -0.65 9.70
C ALA A 466 -52.24 -1.48 10.90
N VAL A 467 -52.35 -2.79 10.73
CA VAL A 467 -52.67 -3.77 11.77
C VAL A 467 -51.51 -4.73 11.92
N THR A 468 -51.03 -4.98 13.14
CA THR A 468 -50.02 -6.00 13.40
C THR A 468 -50.63 -7.30 13.92
N ARG A 469 -50.06 -8.44 13.53
CA ARG A 469 -50.39 -9.78 14.00
C ARG A 469 -49.14 -10.59 14.23
N ASP A 470 -49.12 -11.32 15.33
CA ASP A 470 -48.02 -12.20 15.69
C ASP A 470 -48.36 -13.65 15.32
N PHE A 471 -47.38 -14.35 14.79
CA PHE A 471 -47.44 -15.77 14.48
C PHE A 471 -46.21 -16.47 15.04
N ALA A 472 -46.39 -17.58 15.72
CA ALA A 472 -45.30 -18.46 16.14
C ALA A 472 -45.36 -19.75 15.33
N PHE A 473 -44.28 -20.08 14.65
CA PHE A 473 -44.20 -21.30 13.82
C PHE A 473 -43.17 -22.26 14.40
N LEU A 474 -43.59 -23.50 14.56
CA LEU A 474 -42.70 -24.61 14.81
C LEU A 474 -42.14 -25.06 13.46
N VAL A 475 -40.82 -24.99 13.29
CA VAL A 475 -40.14 -25.25 12.02
C VAL A 475 -38.97 -26.21 12.23
N PRO A 476 -38.53 -26.97 11.19
CA PRO A 476 -37.31 -27.77 11.28
C PRO A 476 -36.10 -26.91 11.69
N ALA A 477 -35.24 -27.41 12.57
CA ALA A 477 -34.09 -26.69 13.10
C ALA A 477 -33.15 -26.12 12.01
N PRO A 478 -32.91 -26.81 10.85
CA PRO A 478 -32.07 -26.27 9.79
C PRO A 478 -32.70 -25.11 9.00
N LEU A 479 -34.01 -24.91 9.09
CA LEU A 479 -34.71 -23.86 8.31
C LEU A 479 -34.18 -22.49 8.70
N ALA A 480 -33.68 -21.71 7.72
CA ALA A 480 -33.27 -20.33 7.97
C ALA A 480 -34.51 -19.45 8.21
N ALA A 481 -34.44 -18.58 9.24
CA ALA A 481 -35.55 -17.65 9.56
C ALA A 481 -35.88 -16.72 8.36
N GLY A 482 -34.88 -16.36 7.54
CA GLY A 482 -35.13 -15.58 6.31
C GLY A 482 -35.97 -16.28 5.26
N ASP A 483 -36.00 -17.62 5.21
CA ASP A 483 -36.85 -18.38 4.29
C ASP A 483 -38.30 -18.31 4.75
N LEU A 484 -38.52 -18.44 6.06
CA LEU A 484 -39.83 -18.25 6.65
C LEU A 484 -40.37 -16.84 6.42
N VAL A 485 -39.54 -15.81 6.67
CA VAL A 485 -39.92 -14.41 6.42
C VAL A 485 -40.33 -14.20 4.97
N ARG A 486 -39.56 -14.71 4.00
CA ARG A 486 -39.90 -14.60 2.57
C ARG A 486 -41.20 -15.32 2.21
N ALA A 487 -41.42 -16.50 2.77
CA ALA A 487 -42.63 -17.26 2.52
C ALA A 487 -43.87 -16.54 3.07
N VAL A 488 -43.77 -16.00 4.30
CA VAL A 488 -44.83 -15.22 4.95
C VAL A 488 -45.09 -13.94 4.17
N GLN A 489 -44.06 -13.17 3.83
CA GLN A 489 -44.20 -11.92 3.06
C GLN A 489 -44.75 -12.15 1.65
N GLY A 490 -44.40 -13.27 1.05
CA GLY A 490 -44.92 -13.68 -0.26
C GLY A 490 -46.34 -14.19 -0.27
N ALA A 491 -46.94 -14.51 0.88
CA ALA A 491 -48.24 -15.10 1.02
C ALA A 491 -49.38 -14.15 0.57
N ASP A 492 -49.23 -12.85 0.86
CA ASP A 492 -50.16 -11.82 0.40
C ASP A 492 -49.44 -10.48 0.17
N LYS A 493 -48.85 -10.32 -1.02
CA LYS A 493 -48.04 -9.14 -1.37
C LYS A 493 -48.83 -7.83 -1.39
N ALA A 494 -50.14 -7.88 -1.51
CA ALA A 494 -50.99 -6.69 -1.55
C ALA A 494 -51.21 -6.11 -0.15
N ASN A 495 -51.28 -6.98 0.85
CA ASN A 495 -51.67 -6.59 2.21
C ASN A 495 -50.54 -6.69 3.23
N ILE A 496 -49.50 -7.50 3.00
CA ILE A 496 -48.39 -7.65 3.92
C ILE A 496 -47.32 -6.59 3.62
N ALA A 497 -47.20 -5.58 4.47
CA ALA A 497 -46.22 -4.51 4.33
C ALA A 497 -44.84 -4.92 4.83
N SER A 498 -44.76 -5.62 5.98
CA SER A 498 -43.50 -6.09 6.54
C SER A 498 -43.65 -7.33 7.41
N VAL A 499 -42.58 -8.10 7.51
CA VAL A 499 -42.48 -9.28 8.39
C VAL A 499 -41.18 -9.18 9.17
N ARG A 500 -41.25 -9.26 10.50
CA ARG A 500 -40.11 -9.15 11.40
C ARG A 500 -40.05 -10.37 12.32
N VAL A 501 -38.92 -11.04 12.38
CA VAL A 501 -38.65 -12.04 13.42
C VAL A 501 -38.37 -11.32 14.74
N PHE A 502 -39.08 -11.64 15.79
CA PHE A 502 -38.85 -11.04 17.09
C PHE A 502 -38.43 -12.05 18.16
N ASP A 503 -38.65 -13.36 17.95
CA ASP A 503 -38.16 -14.40 18.82
C ASP A 503 -37.80 -15.69 18.06
N VAL A 504 -36.76 -16.37 18.57
CA VAL A 504 -36.34 -17.71 18.10
C VAL A 504 -36.03 -18.55 19.33
N PHE A 505 -36.79 -19.57 19.56
CA PHE A 505 -36.68 -20.42 20.72
C PHE A 505 -36.43 -21.89 20.35
N ALA A 506 -35.40 -22.47 20.99
CA ALA A 506 -35.13 -23.90 20.92
C ALA A 506 -34.86 -24.37 22.35
N GLY A 507 -35.77 -25.14 22.93
CA GLY A 507 -35.65 -25.54 24.32
C GLY A 507 -36.84 -26.36 24.77
N GLN A 508 -37.10 -26.42 26.08
CA GLN A 508 -38.18 -27.22 26.66
C GLN A 508 -39.54 -26.81 26.06
N GLY A 509 -40.31 -27.81 25.58
CA GLY A 509 -41.58 -27.60 24.90
C GLY A 509 -41.48 -27.43 23.39
N VAL A 510 -40.28 -27.57 22.79
CA VAL A 510 -40.07 -27.69 21.34
C VAL A 510 -39.59 -29.12 21.04
N PRO A 511 -40.17 -29.83 20.06
CA PRO A 511 -39.73 -31.18 19.68
C PRO A 511 -38.27 -31.20 19.22
N GLU A 512 -37.59 -32.32 19.44
CA GLU A 512 -36.23 -32.53 18.96
C GLU A 512 -36.14 -32.35 17.45
N GLY A 513 -35.09 -31.69 16.97
CA GLY A 513 -34.93 -31.38 15.54
C GLY A 513 -35.76 -30.18 15.04
N HIS A 514 -36.46 -29.47 15.92
CA HIS A 514 -37.27 -28.28 15.61
C HIS A 514 -36.84 -27.05 16.41
N LYS A 515 -37.33 -25.90 15.97
CA LYS A 515 -37.27 -24.61 16.68
C LYS A 515 -38.55 -23.83 16.46
N SER A 516 -38.89 -22.96 17.40
CA SER A 516 -40.00 -22.03 17.25
C SER A 516 -39.48 -20.70 16.76
N ILE A 517 -40.07 -20.14 15.70
CA ILE A 517 -39.78 -18.81 15.17
C ILE A 517 -41.04 -17.96 15.29
N ALA A 518 -40.96 -16.86 16.03
CA ALA A 518 -42.05 -15.91 16.15
C ALA A 518 -41.80 -14.70 15.23
N VAL A 519 -42.85 -14.39 14.45
CA VAL A 519 -42.82 -13.28 13.48
C VAL A 519 -43.98 -12.33 13.72
N GLU A 520 -43.68 -11.04 13.71
CA GLU A 520 -44.67 -9.96 13.66
C GLU A 520 -44.91 -9.61 12.18
N VAL A 521 -46.16 -9.62 11.79
CA VAL A 521 -46.59 -9.29 10.43
C VAL A 521 -47.39 -8.00 10.45
N THR A 522 -46.91 -6.96 9.75
CA THR A 522 -47.62 -5.70 9.57
C THR A 522 -48.48 -5.78 8.30
N LEU A 523 -49.78 -5.64 8.48
CA LEU A 523 -50.78 -5.62 7.41
C LEU A 523 -51.20 -4.18 7.13
N GLN A 524 -51.08 -3.75 5.88
CA GLN A 524 -51.46 -2.40 5.45
C GLN A 524 -52.71 -2.50 4.55
N PRO A 525 -53.86 -1.96 4.99
CA PRO A 525 -55.06 -1.93 4.14
C PRO A 525 -54.87 -0.91 3.00
N GLY A 526 -55.46 -1.20 1.85
CA GLY A 526 -55.45 -0.32 0.69
C GLY A 526 -56.56 0.74 0.74
N GLU A 527 -57.73 0.44 0.18
CA GLU A 527 -58.85 1.39 0.05
C GLU A 527 -59.83 1.36 1.23
N ALA A 528 -59.94 0.24 1.96
CA ALA A 528 -60.82 0.07 3.10
C ALA A 528 -60.13 -0.65 4.27
N SER A 529 -60.57 -0.38 5.50
CA SER A 529 -60.06 -1.08 6.68
C SER A 529 -60.42 -2.58 6.65
N PHE A 530 -59.51 -3.41 7.17
CA PHE A 530 -59.74 -4.87 7.24
C PHE A 530 -60.94 -5.21 8.13
N LYS A 531 -61.76 -6.13 7.66
CA LYS A 531 -62.76 -6.81 8.48
C LYS A 531 -62.18 -8.09 9.07
N ASP A 532 -62.82 -8.67 10.07
CA ASP A 532 -62.33 -9.91 10.72
C ASP A 532 -62.18 -11.06 9.71
N ALA A 533 -63.09 -11.14 8.72
CA ALA A 533 -63.01 -12.12 7.63
C ALA A 533 -61.74 -11.95 6.77
N ASP A 534 -61.34 -10.70 6.48
CA ASP A 534 -60.17 -10.40 5.68
C ASP A 534 -58.89 -10.79 6.45
N LEU A 535 -58.82 -10.44 7.73
CA LEU A 535 -57.70 -10.79 8.61
C LEU A 535 -57.55 -12.31 8.75
N LYS A 536 -58.67 -13.05 8.86
CA LYS A 536 -58.66 -14.51 8.90
C LYS A 536 -58.16 -15.11 7.60
N ALA A 537 -58.64 -14.63 6.47
CA ALA A 537 -58.18 -15.10 5.15
C ALA A 537 -56.68 -14.83 4.91
N ILE A 538 -56.15 -13.68 5.35
CA ILE A 538 -54.74 -13.37 5.27
C ILE A 538 -53.94 -14.30 6.19
N ALA A 539 -54.42 -14.55 7.43
CA ALA A 539 -53.76 -15.48 8.37
C ALA A 539 -53.68 -16.90 7.79
N GLU A 540 -54.74 -17.39 7.17
CA GLU A 540 -54.78 -18.70 6.48
C GLU A 540 -53.72 -18.78 5.37
N LYS A 541 -53.56 -17.72 4.56
CA LYS A 541 -52.49 -17.63 3.55
C LYS A 541 -51.08 -17.67 4.15
N ILE A 542 -50.89 -16.95 5.26
CA ILE A 542 -49.60 -16.92 5.99
C ILE A 542 -49.26 -18.31 6.50
N VAL A 543 -50.22 -18.99 7.15
CA VAL A 543 -50.02 -20.34 7.67
C VAL A 543 -49.75 -21.33 6.53
N ALA A 544 -50.49 -21.26 5.44
CA ALA A 544 -50.26 -22.08 4.25
C ALA A 544 -48.88 -21.81 3.61
N GLY A 545 -48.40 -20.57 3.65
CA GLY A 545 -47.08 -20.20 3.20
C GLY A 545 -45.99 -20.83 4.04
N ALA A 546 -46.09 -20.80 5.36
CA ALA A 546 -45.17 -21.43 6.30
C ALA A 546 -45.19 -22.96 6.22
N ALA A 547 -46.37 -23.57 6.02
CA ALA A 547 -46.55 -25.01 5.89
C ALA A 547 -45.75 -25.61 4.71
N LYS A 548 -45.57 -24.87 3.61
CA LYS A 548 -44.74 -25.30 2.46
C LYS A 548 -43.27 -25.51 2.82
N LEU A 549 -42.82 -24.94 3.92
CA LEU A 549 -41.47 -25.07 4.46
C LEU A 549 -41.41 -26.06 5.65
N GLY A 550 -42.47 -26.79 5.91
CA GLY A 550 -42.58 -27.67 7.07
C GLY A 550 -42.86 -26.91 8.38
N GLY A 551 -43.37 -25.67 8.29
CA GLY A 551 -43.74 -24.87 9.43
C GLY A 551 -45.19 -25.15 9.91
N GLU A 552 -45.36 -25.39 11.20
CA GLU A 552 -46.66 -25.56 11.85
C GLU A 552 -46.93 -24.37 12.79
N LEU A 553 -48.17 -23.86 12.75
CA LEU A 553 -48.54 -22.79 13.67
C LEU A 553 -48.56 -23.34 15.11
N ARG A 554 -47.79 -22.71 15.98
CA ARG A 554 -47.78 -23.04 17.41
C ARG A 554 -48.95 -22.31 18.07
N GLY A 555 -49.92 -23.10 18.55
CA GLY A 555 -51.07 -22.58 19.28
C GLY A 555 -50.73 -22.01 20.66
#